data_b6e1840822b803bd8d4c0fbe17d29383
#
_entry.id   b6e1840822b803bd8d4c0fbe17d29383
#
_cell.length_a   1.000
_cell.length_b   1.000
_cell.length_c   1.000
_cell.angle_alpha   90.00
_cell.angle_beta   90.00
_cell.angle_gamma   90.00
#
_symmetry.space_group_name_H-M   'P 1'
#
loop_
_entity.id
_entity.type
_entity.pdbx_description
1 polymer ?
#
loop_
_entity_poly.entity_id
_entity_poly.type
_entity_poly.pdbx_seq_one_letter_code
_entity_poly.pdbx_strand_id
1 'polypeptide(L)'
;MTSKLKRIFANEVGERFLDNLLKNNKLIIKEVKGIENLNKISTGAMVTCNHFNPFDCFTVEKVFRMSGKIEEKRLYKVIREGNYTNFPGLYGFFFRNCDTLPLSSNKRTMVEFMKAVDTLLQKGDFILIYPEQSMWWNYKKPKPLKHGAFKMAARNNVPIIPIFITMEDSDKIDGEGFPIQEYTVNIAEPIFPDANLSQRENTEMMLNKNFEVWKEIYEDFYGIPLEYTTECDKENVNV
;
A
#
# COMPACT_ATOMS: atom_id res chain seq x y z
N MET A 1 -9.89 12.71 -16.62
CA MET A 1 -9.03 11.52 -16.91
C MET A 1 -7.82 11.95 -17.72
N THR A 2 -6.63 11.58 -17.27
CA THR A 2 -5.37 11.81 -18.01
C THR A 2 -5.43 11.10 -19.35
N SER A 3 -4.96 11.71 -20.45
CA SER A 3 -4.90 11.01 -21.72
C SER A 3 -4.01 9.78 -21.62
N LYS A 4 -4.32 8.71 -22.35
CA LYS A 4 -3.55 7.45 -22.35
C LYS A 4 -2.05 7.67 -22.55
N LEU A 5 -1.69 8.61 -23.45
CA LEU A 5 -0.29 8.95 -23.75
C LEU A 5 0.43 9.63 -22.56
N LYS A 6 -0.23 10.58 -21.88
CA LYS A 6 0.36 11.24 -20.70
C LYS A 6 0.63 10.25 -19.58
N ARG A 7 -0.26 9.28 -19.41
CA ARG A 7 -0.10 8.23 -18.40
C ARG A 7 1.04 7.28 -18.73
N ILE A 8 1.16 6.82 -19.98
CA ILE A 8 2.27 5.97 -20.42
C ILE A 8 3.60 6.68 -20.14
N PHE A 9 3.72 7.94 -20.59
CA PHE A 9 4.89 8.76 -20.34
C PHE A 9 5.18 8.94 -18.84
N ALA A 10 4.16 9.19 -18.01
CA ALA A 10 4.33 9.36 -16.59
C ALA A 10 4.82 8.08 -15.90
N ASN A 11 4.30 6.93 -16.30
CA ASN A 11 4.75 5.64 -15.79
C ASN A 11 6.20 5.34 -16.18
N GLU A 12 6.62 5.64 -17.41
CA GLU A 12 8.02 5.51 -17.81
C GLU A 12 8.95 6.43 -16.99
N VAL A 13 8.54 7.68 -16.78
CA VAL A 13 9.32 8.62 -15.94
C VAL A 13 9.36 8.12 -14.49
N GLY A 14 8.25 7.61 -13.96
CA GLY A 14 8.18 7.01 -12.62
C GLY A 14 9.08 5.78 -12.48
N GLU A 15 9.13 4.93 -13.50
CA GLU A 15 10.01 3.76 -13.54
C GLU A 15 11.50 4.15 -13.54
N ARG A 16 11.88 5.09 -14.40
CA ARG A 16 13.25 5.65 -14.41
C ARG A 16 13.62 6.31 -13.07
N PHE A 17 12.67 6.98 -12.44
CA PHE A 17 12.87 7.56 -11.12
C PHE A 17 13.11 6.47 -10.07
N LEU A 18 12.30 5.42 -10.05
CA LEU A 18 12.45 4.26 -9.17
C LEU A 18 13.80 3.56 -9.39
N ASP A 19 14.16 3.29 -10.64
CA ASP A 19 15.46 2.67 -10.99
C ASP A 19 16.63 3.54 -10.52
N ASN A 20 16.50 4.86 -10.59
CA ASN A 20 17.49 5.80 -10.07
C ASN A 20 17.60 5.72 -8.54
N LEU A 21 16.49 5.61 -7.81
CA LEU A 21 16.50 5.42 -6.36
C LEU A 21 17.23 4.13 -5.97
N LEU A 22 16.91 3.03 -6.65
CA LEU A 22 17.55 1.73 -6.43
C LEU A 22 19.05 1.75 -6.77
N LYS A 23 19.41 2.28 -7.93
CA LYS A 23 20.81 2.36 -8.40
C LYS A 23 21.69 3.21 -7.48
N ASN A 24 21.14 4.28 -6.94
CA ASN A 24 21.87 5.18 -6.04
C ASN A 24 21.73 4.80 -4.57
N ASN A 25 21.18 3.63 -4.28
CA ASN A 25 20.92 3.11 -2.91
C ASN A 25 20.09 4.05 -2.03
N LYS A 26 19.26 4.90 -2.60
CA LYS A 26 18.28 5.72 -1.85
C LYS A 26 17.05 4.92 -1.46
N LEU A 27 16.87 3.78 -2.08
CA LEU A 27 15.89 2.74 -1.78
C LEU A 27 16.61 1.40 -1.96
N ILE A 28 16.61 0.56 -0.93
CA ILE A 28 17.25 -0.76 -0.97
C ILE A 28 16.17 -1.80 -0.69
N ILE A 29 15.84 -2.61 -1.69
CA ILE A 29 14.97 -3.79 -1.52
C ILE A 29 15.91 -4.99 -1.37
N LYS A 30 16.06 -5.47 -0.13
CA LYS A 30 16.94 -6.58 0.23
C LYS A 30 16.32 -7.92 -0.17
N GLU A 31 15.04 -8.08 0.11
CA GLU A 31 14.34 -9.34 -0.10
C GLU A 31 12.86 -9.10 -0.42
N VAL A 32 12.26 -10.02 -1.19
CA VAL A 32 10.82 -10.08 -1.43
C VAL A 32 10.36 -11.49 -1.09
N LYS A 33 9.48 -11.62 -0.11
CA LYS A 33 8.89 -12.88 0.35
C LYS A 33 7.44 -12.99 -0.08
N GLY A 34 7.01 -14.18 -0.50
CA GLY A 34 5.61 -14.47 -0.82
C GLY A 34 5.11 -13.84 -2.13
N ILE A 35 6.00 -13.52 -3.07
CA ILE A 35 5.60 -12.94 -4.38
C ILE A 35 4.66 -13.86 -5.14
N GLU A 36 4.77 -15.18 -4.94
CA GLU A 36 3.91 -16.21 -5.52
C GLU A 36 2.46 -16.11 -5.07
N ASN A 37 2.20 -15.49 -3.91
CA ASN A 37 0.85 -15.26 -3.40
C ASN A 37 0.02 -14.37 -4.33
N LEU A 38 0.67 -13.49 -5.08
CA LEU A 38 0.00 -12.69 -6.12
C LEU A 38 -0.61 -13.57 -7.21
N ASN A 39 -0.07 -14.77 -7.46
CA ASN A 39 -0.61 -15.69 -8.47
C ASN A 39 -1.96 -16.30 -8.09
N LYS A 40 -2.31 -16.27 -6.80
CA LYS A 40 -3.61 -16.73 -6.29
C LYS A 40 -4.76 -15.79 -6.62
N ILE A 41 -4.45 -14.59 -7.14
CA ILE A 41 -5.43 -13.54 -7.47
C ILE A 41 -5.79 -13.60 -8.94
N SER A 42 -7.05 -13.91 -9.23
CA SER A 42 -7.63 -13.89 -10.59
C SER A 42 -8.55 -12.69 -10.84
N THR A 43 -8.95 -11.99 -9.78
CA THR A 43 -9.85 -10.82 -9.80
C THR A 43 -9.08 -9.52 -9.55
N GLY A 44 -9.77 -8.41 -9.37
CA GLY A 44 -9.21 -7.22 -8.71
C GLY A 44 -8.98 -7.50 -7.22
N ALA A 45 -8.14 -6.69 -6.57
CA ALA A 45 -7.88 -6.80 -5.14
C ALA A 45 -7.56 -5.45 -4.51
N MET A 46 -7.90 -5.31 -3.22
CA MET A 46 -7.34 -4.26 -2.39
C MET A 46 -5.97 -4.71 -1.87
N VAL A 47 -4.97 -3.86 -2.02
CA VAL A 47 -3.61 -4.08 -1.51
C VAL A 47 -3.42 -3.19 -0.29
N THR A 48 -3.11 -3.76 0.85
CA THR A 48 -2.78 -3.01 2.06
C THR A 48 -1.28 -3.00 2.28
N CYS A 49 -0.73 -1.88 2.74
CA CYS A 49 0.68 -1.75 3.10
C CYS A 49 0.83 -0.83 4.31
N ASN A 50 1.83 -1.07 5.16
CA ASN A 50 2.23 -0.14 6.21
C ASN A 50 2.84 1.12 5.60
N HIS A 51 2.67 2.29 6.28
CA HIS A 51 3.04 3.58 5.73
C HIS A 51 4.11 4.26 6.58
N PHE A 52 5.35 4.20 6.13
CA PHE A 52 6.53 4.65 6.88
C PHE A 52 7.46 5.57 6.09
N ASN A 53 7.28 5.65 4.75
CA ASN A 53 8.18 6.41 3.89
C ASN A 53 7.44 6.88 2.62
N PRO A 54 7.75 8.07 2.05
CA PRO A 54 7.15 8.52 0.78
C PRO A 54 7.43 7.60 -0.41
N PHE A 55 8.42 6.71 -0.30
CA PHE A 55 8.83 5.79 -1.38
C PHE A 55 8.24 4.38 -1.24
N ASP A 56 7.49 4.08 -0.19
CA ASP A 56 6.91 2.76 0.03
C ASP A 56 5.98 2.31 -1.12
N CYS A 57 5.22 3.24 -1.70
CA CYS A 57 4.38 2.93 -2.87
C CYS A 57 5.19 2.51 -4.10
N PHE A 58 6.40 3.04 -4.27
CA PHE A 58 7.31 2.62 -5.35
C PHE A 58 7.87 1.22 -5.09
N THR A 59 8.14 0.89 -3.83
CA THR A 59 8.54 -0.46 -3.41
C THR A 59 7.48 -1.48 -3.77
N VAL A 60 6.22 -1.21 -3.41
CA VAL A 60 5.07 -2.08 -3.75
C VAL A 60 4.92 -2.20 -5.28
N GLU A 61 5.01 -1.09 -6.02
CA GLU A 61 4.92 -1.12 -7.48
C GLU A 61 6.04 -1.96 -8.11
N LYS A 62 7.28 -1.87 -7.61
CA LYS A 62 8.40 -2.70 -8.08
C LYS A 62 8.10 -4.19 -7.94
N VAL A 63 7.57 -4.59 -6.80
CA VAL A 63 7.21 -5.98 -6.54
C VAL A 63 6.10 -6.47 -7.48
N PHE A 64 5.07 -5.66 -7.70
CA PHE A 64 4.01 -6.00 -8.67
C PHE A 64 4.54 -6.11 -10.10
N ARG A 65 5.52 -5.31 -10.50
CA ARG A 65 6.22 -5.46 -11.80
C ARG A 65 7.01 -6.75 -11.86
N MET A 66 7.76 -7.07 -10.81
CA MET A 66 8.53 -8.32 -10.74
C MET A 66 7.64 -9.57 -10.85
N SER A 67 6.42 -9.52 -10.35
CA SER A 67 5.45 -10.63 -10.46
C SER A 67 4.78 -10.75 -11.84
N GLY A 68 4.96 -9.79 -12.74
CA GLY A 68 4.26 -9.72 -14.02
C GLY A 68 2.78 -9.31 -13.95
N LYS A 69 2.22 -9.13 -12.74
CA LYS A 69 0.78 -8.87 -12.55
C LYS A 69 0.31 -7.55 -13.12
N ILE A 70 1.17 -6.56 -13.31
CA ILE A 70 0.80 -5.25 -13.87
C ILE A 70 1.05 -5.11 -15.37
N GLU A 71 1.36 -6.18 -16.06
CA GLU A 71 1.42 -6.17 -17.54
C GLU A 71 0.02 -6.00 -18.15
N GLU A 72 -0.96 -6.75 -17.62
CA GLU A 72 -2.35 -6.73 -18.06
C GLU A 72 -3.26 -5.84 -17.20
N LYS A 73 -2.92 -5.66 -15.92
CA LYS A 73 -3.70 -4.97 -14.90
C LYS A 73 -2.90 -3.81 -14.32
N ARG A 74 -3.53 -2.98 -13.49
CA ARG A 74 -2.89 -1.81 -12.92
C ARG A 74 -2.93 -1.82 -11.41
N LEU A 75 -1.94 -1.16 -10.82
CA LEU A 75 -1.91 -0.83 -9.41
C LEU A 75 -2.22 0.66 -9.23
N TYR A 76 -3.42 0.97 -8.78
CA TYR A 76 -3.82 2.33 -8.43
C TYR A 76 -3.44 2.63 -6.97
N LYS A 77 -2.95 3.85 -6.69
CA LYS A 77 -2.52 4.28 -5.36
C LYS A 77 -3.50 5.30 -4.81
N VAL A 78 -4.08 5.02 -3.64
CA VAL A 78 -4.92 6.00 -2.95
C VAL A 78 -4.05 7.08 -2.33
N ILE A 79 -4.34 8.35 -2.63
CA ILE A 79 -3.59 9.50 -2.11
C ILE A 79 -4.56 10.54 -1.54
N ARG A 80 -4.06 11.41 -0.66
CA ARG A 80 -4.85 12.57 -0.21
C ARG A 80 -5.13 13.53 -1.38
N GLU A 81 -6.34 14.06 -1.47
CA GLU A 81 -6.73 15.05 -2.49
C GLU A 81 -5.77 16.25 -2.54
N GLY A 82 -5.30 16.74 -1.39
CA GLY A 82 -4.33 17.84 -1.32
C GLY A 82 -3.00 17.52 -2.02
N ASN A 83 -2.54 16.28 -1.98
CA ASN A 83 -1.35 15.86 -2.72
C ASN A 83 -1.60 15.86 -4.23
N TYR A 84 -2.80 15.47 -4.65
CA TYR A 84 -3.20 15.48 -6.07
C TYR A 84 -3.33 16.90 -6.61
N THR A 85 -3.96 17.80 -5.86
CA THR A 85 -4.29 19.15 -6.32
C THR A 85 -3.14 20.14 -6.18
N ASN A 86 -2.41 20.11 -5.06
CA ASN A 86 -1.54 21.21 -4.64
C ASN A 86 -0.04 20.88 -4.67
N PHE A 87 0.35 19.61 -4.79
CA PHE A 87 1.77 19.28 -4.73
C PHE A 87 2.51 19.75 -5.99
N PRO A 88 3.62 20.54 -5.85
CA PRO A 88 4.35 21.09 -6.98
C PRO A 88 5.37 20.09 -7.55
N GLY A 89 5.99 20.46 -8.69
CA GLY A 89 7.16 19.82 -9.26
C GLY A 89 6.94 18.37 -9.70
N LEU A 90 8.01 17.58 -9.67
CA LEU A 90 8.03 16.19 -10.15
C LEU A 90 7.08 15.28 -9.37
N TYR A 91 7.02 15.42 -8.05
CA TYR A 91 6.08 14.63 -7.23
C TYR A 91 4.62 14.97 -7.54
N GLY A 92 4.29 16.25 -7.73
CA GLY A 92 2.96 16.64 -8.18
C GLY A 92 2.61 16.09 -9.57
N PHE A 93 3.60 15.99 -10.46
CA PHE A 93 3.43 15.32 -11.74
C PHE A 93 3.09 13.82 -11.55
N PHE A 94 3.80 13.09 -10.68
CA PHE A 94 3.49 11.70 -10.36
C PHE A 94 2.10 11.56 -9.74
N PHE A 95 1.77 12.37 -8.74
CA PHE A 95 0.45 12.32 -8.10
C PHE A 95 -0.71 12.55 -9.05
N ARG A 96 -0.53 13.27 -10.15
CA ARG A 96 -1.60 13.52 -11.13
C ARG A 96 -1.63 12.55 -12.30
N ASN A 97 -0.56 11.76 -12.53
CA ASN A 97 -0.42 11.01 -13.77
C ASN A 97 -0.05 9.52 -13.59
N CYS A 98 0.37 9.07 -12.41
CA CYS A 98 0.84 7.68 -12.17
C CYS A 98 -0.23 6.83 -11.46
N ASP A 99 -1.37 6.63 -12.10
CA ASP A 99 -2.45 5.74 -11.62
C ASP A 99 -2.79 5.99 -10.12
N THR A 100 -3.14 7.23 -9.81
CA THR A 100 -3.52 7.64 -8.45
C THR A 100 -5.03 7.88 -8.33
N LEU A 101 -5.56 7.63 -7.13
CA LEU A 101 -6.95 7.85 -6.76
C LEU A 101 -7.00 8.87 -5.60
N PRO A 102 -7.39 10.12 -5.86
CA PRO A 102 -7.48 11.13 -4.82
C PRO A 102 -8.66 10.86 -3.88
N LEU A 103 -8.36 10.72 -2.59
CA LEU A 103 -9.33 10.57 -1.51
C LEU A 103 -9.56 11.91 -0.84
N SER A 104 -10.82 12.35 -0.77
CA SER A 104 -11.25 13.62 -0.19
C SER A 104 -12.21 13.40 0.96
N SER A 105 -12.23 14.33 1.91
CA SER A 105 -13.27 14.41 2.96
C SER A 105 -14.59 14.99 2.44
N ASN A 106 -14.62 15.58 1.25
CA ASN A 106 -15.82 16.11 0.63
C ASN A 106 -16.75 14.97 0.21
N LYS A 107 -18.01 15.00 0.66
CA LYS A 107 -19.00 13.94 0.40
C LYS A 107 -19.21 13.65 -1.10
N ARG A 108 -19.25 14.69 -1.95
CA ARG A 108 -19.45 14.52 -3.40
C ARG A 108 -18.24 13.82 -4.04
N THR A 109 -17.04 14.27 -3.72
CA THR A 109 -15.80 13.66 -4.20
C THR A 109 -15.63 12.23 -3.68
N MET A 110 -16.05 11.96 -2.44
CA MET A 110 -16.05 10.62 -1.88
C MET A 110 -16.97 9.67 -2.67
N VAL A 111 -18.14 10.11 -3.09
CA VAL A 111 -19.03 9.27 -3.91
C VAL A 111 -18.36 8.91 -5.26
N GLU A 112 -17.72 9.86 -5.91
CA GLU A 112 -17.01 9.60 -7.18
C GLU A 112 -15.79 8.69 -6.96
N PHE A 113 -15.05 8.88 -5.85
CA PHE A 113 -13.97 7.98 -5.45
C PHE A 113 -14.48 6.54 -5.28
N MET A 114 -15.58 6.33 -4.56
CA MET A 114 -16.16 4.99 -4.36
C MET A 114 -16.61 4.34 -5.66
N LYS A 115 -17.23 5.10 -6.59
CA LYS A 115 -17.58 4.60 -7.93
C LYS A 115 -16.34 4.20 -8.74
N ALA A 116 -15.27 4.98 -8.65
CA ALA A 116 -14.01 4.66 -9.32
C ALA A 116 -13.41 3.38 -8.76
N VAL A 117 -13.38 3.22 -7.44
CA VAL A 117 -12.92 1.99 -6.76
C VAL A 117 -13.72 0.78 -7.25
N ASP A 118 -15.07 0.85 -7.21
CA ASP A 118 -15.92 -0.25 -7.65
C ASP A 118 -15.62 -0.63 -9.12
N THR A 119 -15.50 0.37 -10.00
CA THR A 119 -15.22 0.16 -11.43
C THR A 119 -13.86 -0.50 -11.66
N LEU A 120 -12.83 -0.07 -10.95
CA LEU A 120 -11.47 -0.60 -11.11
C LEU A 120 -11.35 -2.02 -10.59
N LEU A 121 -11.89 -2.31 -9.41
CA LEU A 121 -11.91 -3.66 -8.85
C LEU A 121 -12.67 -4.64 -9.74
N GLN A 122 -13.81 -4.23 -10.32
CA GLN A 122 -14.58 -5.05 -11.28
C GLN A 122 -13.82 -5.32 -12.58
N LYS A 123 -12.93 -4.40 -13.00
CA LYS A 123 -12.03 -4.61 -14.15
C LYS A 123 -10.87 -5.54 -13.85
N GLY A 124 -10.72 -5.91 -12.59
CA GLY A 124 -9.63 -6.75 -12.12
C GLY A 124 -8.35 -5.98 -11.80
N ASP A 125 -8.41 -4.65 -11.68
CA ASP A 125 -7.28 -3.82 -11.27
C ASP A 125 -7.01 -3.93 -9.76
N PHE A 126 -5.80 -3.53 -9.34
CA PHE A 126 -5.37 -3.50 -7.95
C PHE A 126 -5.44 -2.08 -7.39
N ILE A 127 -5.80 -1.95 -6.11
CA ILE A 127 -5.84 -0.65 -5.42
C ILE A 127 -5.02 -0.71 -4.14
N LEU A 128 -3.89 -0.01 -4.12
CA LEU A 128 -3.04 0.17 -2.94
C LEU A 128 -3.62 1.26 -2.04
N ILE A 129 -3.80 0.89 -0.79
CA ILE A 129 -4.22 1.80 0.27
C ILE A 129 -3.44 1.52 1.55
N TYR A 130 -3.19 2.59 2.32
CA TYR A 130 -2.54 2.52 3.62
C TYR A 130 -3.63 2.56 4.71
N PRO A 131 -4.02 1.42 5.29
CA PRO A 131 -5.13 1.37 6.24
C PRO A 131 -4.81 2.06 7.56
N GLU A 132 -3.55 2.32 7.86
CA GLU A 132 -3.08 3.09 9.02
C GLU A 132 -3.43 4.59 8.95
N GLN A 133 -3.71 5.12 7.73
CA GLN A 133 -4.07 6.51 7.44
C GLN A 133 -3.07 7.59 7.92
N SER A 134 -1.90 7.19 8.38
CA SER A 134 -0.82 8.08 8.80
C SER A 134 0.53 7.51 8.38
N MET A 135 1.45 8.39 7.96
CA MET A 135 2.83 8.04 7.69
C MET A 135 3.68 8.51 8.87
N TRP A 136 4.44 7.59 9.47
CA TRP A 136 5.44 7.91 10.47
C TRP A 136 6.80 7.43 9.97
N TRP A 137 7.74 8.34 9.87
CA TRP A 137 9.03 8.10 9.25
C TRP A 137 9.78 6.93 9.88
N ASN A 138 10.09 5.93 9.06
CA ASN A 138 10.79 4.69 9.44
C ASN A 138 10.20 3.96 10.67
N TYR A 139 8.90 4.13 10.91
CA TYR A 139 8.21 3.44 12.00
C TYR A 139 8.02 1.96 11.66
N LYS A 140 8.57 1.11 12.53
CA LYS A 140 8.69 -0.34 12.29
C LYS A 140 7.45 -1.14 12.69
N LYS A 141 6.69 -0.67 13.69
CA LYS A 141 5.51 -1.39 14.20
C LYS A 141 4.29 -1.20 13.30
N PRO A 142 3.45 -2.23 13.11
CA PRO A 142 2.14 -2.02 12.51
C PRO A 142 1.30 -1.07 13.38
N LYS A 143 0.66 -0.09 12.77
CA LYS A 143 -0.28 0.81 13.45
C LYS A 143 -1.70 0.25 13.36
N PRO A 144 -2.63 0.65 14.25
CA PRO A 144 -4.02 0.26 14.19
C PRO A 144 -4.67 0.55 12.84
N LEU A 145 -5.42 -0.41 12.30
CA LEU A 145 -5.99 -0.34 10.97
C LEU A 145 -7.39 0.29 10.99
N LYS A 146 -7.71 1.09 9.97
CA LYS A 146 -9.03 1.66 9.75
C LYS A 146 -9.83 0.86 8.72
N HIS A 147 -11.13 0.80 8.89
CA HIS A 147 -12.06 -0.08 8.14
C HIS A 147 -12.15 0.20 6.64
N GLY A 148 -11.70 1.35 6.14
CA GLY A 148 -11.94 1.82 4.77
C GLY A 148 -11.57 0.81 3.69
N ALA A 149 -10.34 0.27 3.72
CA ALA A 149 -9.85 -0.71 2.75
C ALA A 149 -10.70 -1.98 2.76
N PHE A 150 -10.96 -2.51 3.93
CA PHE A 150 -11.67 -3.77 4.16
C PHE A 150 -13.16 -3.66 3.77
N LYS A 151 -13.78 -2.51 4.06
CA LYS A 151 -15.15 -2.23 3.62
C LYS A 151 -15.27 -2.17 2.09
N MET A 152 -14.28 -1.60 1.40
CA MET A 152 -14.26 -1.57 -0.06
C MET A 152 -14.05 -2.98 -0.64
N ALA A 153 -13.17 -3.78 -0.05
CA ALA A 153 -12.97 -5.17 -0.46
C ALA A 153 -14.22 -6.01 -0.26
N ALA A 154 -14.80 -6.00 0.94
CA ALA A 154 -16.03 -6.75 1.25
C ALA A 154 -17.21 -6.34 0.36
N ARG A 155 -17.39 -5.03 0.11
CA ARG A 155 -18.43 -4.51 -0.78
C ARG A 155 -18.32 -5.01 -2.22
N ASN A 156 -17.09 -5.13 -2.73
CA ASN A 156 -16.81 -5.55 -4.10
C ASN A 156 -16.56 -7.06 -4.23
N ASN A 157 -16.66 -7.80 -3.14
CA ASN A 157 -16.38 -9.23 -3.07
C ASN A 157 -15.01 -9.59 -3.66
N VAL A 158 -13.97 -8.82 -3.30
CA VAL A 158 -12.59 -9.02 -3.74
C VAL A 158 -11.66 -9.26 -2.54
N PRO A 159 -10.53 -9.95 -2.72
CA PRO A 159 -9.59 -10.21 -1.64
C PRO A 159 -8.82 -8.94 -1.22
N ILE A 160 -8.27 -9.01 0.00
CA ILE A 160 -7.16 -8.16 0.47
C ILE A 160 -5.86 -8.89 0.21
N ILE A 161 -4.84 -8.18 -0.27
CA ILE A 161 -3.46 -8.62 -0.33
C ILE A 161 -2.70 -7.88 0.77
N PRO A 162 -2.41 -8.52 1.93
CA PRO A 162 -1.63 -7.86 2.97
C PRO A 162 -0.16 -7.80 2.58
N ILE A 163 0.42 -6.61 2.54
CA ILE A 163 1.86 -6.40 2.41
C ILE A 163 2.34 -5.70 3.67
N PHE A 164 3.39 -6.24 4.29
CA PHE A 164 4.08 -5.60 5.39
C PHE A 164 5.57 -5.50 5.05
N ILE A 165 6.09 -4.27 5.05
CA ILE A 165 7.49 -4.02 4.77
C ILE A 165 8.21 -3.86 6.10
N THR A 166 9.13 -4.79 6.37
CA THR A 166 10.08 -4.69 7.47
C THR A 166 11.37 -4.02 7.02
N MET A 167 12.14 -3.45 7.94
CA MET A 167 13.31 -2.67 7.60
C MET A 167 14.43 -2.82 8.63
N GLU A 168 15.67 -2.78 8.13
CA GLU A 168 16.91 -2.81 8.91
C GLU A 168 17.83 -1.67 8.47
N ASP A 169 18.70 -1.25 9.35
CA ASP A 169 19.75 -0.28 9.04
C ASP A 169 20.80 -0.92 8.12
N SER A 170 21.11 -0.30 7.00
CA SER A 170 22.23 -0.72 6.14
C SER A 170 23.54 -0.09 6.61
N ASP A 171 24.66 -0.58 6.04
CA ASP A 171 25.97 0.04 6.21
C ASP A 171 26.13 1.39 5.51
N LYS A 172 25.11 1.82 4.76
CA LYS A 172 25.12 3.06 3.99
C LYS A 172 24.44 4.17 4.76
N ILE A 173 25.09 5.33 4.77
CA ILE A 173 24.60 6.54 5.44
C ILE A 173 24.07 7.51 4.37
N ASP A 174 22.96 8.16 4.64
CA ASP A 174 22.40 9.21 3.80
C ASP A 174 23.15 10.54 3.96
N GLY A 175 22.72 11.56 3.23
CA GLY A 175 23.35 12.90 3.27
C GLY A 175 23.14 13.65 4.59
N GLU A 176 22.28 13.15 5.48
CA GLU A 176 21.97 13.72 6.80
C GLU A 176 22.62 12.94 7.94
N GLY A 177 23.32 11.84 7.63
CA GLY A 177 24.05 11.05 8.60
C GLY A 177 23.25 9.87 9.20
N PHE A 178 22.08 9.53 8.64
CA PHE A 178 21.25 8.41 9.08
C PHE A 178 21.46 7.16 8.22
N PRO A 179 21.39 5.95 8.82
CA PRO A 179 21.43 4.71 8.06
C PRO A 179 20.28 4.62 7.05
N ILE A 180 20.62 4.29 5.80
CA ILE A 180 19.62 3.99 4.78
C ILE A 180 18.98 2.65 5.12
N GLN A 181 17.65 2.58 5.06
CA GLN A 181 16.94 1.36 5.41
C GLN A 181 16.97 0.33 4.28
N GLU A 182 17.24 -0.93 4.61
CA GLU A 182 17.04 -2.09 3.75
C GLU A 182 15.68 -2.70 3.99
N TYR A 183 14.88 -2.83 2.93
CA TYR A 183 13.50 -3.31 3.02
C TYR A 183 13.40 -4.79 2.68
N THR A 184 12.71 -5.55 3.54
CA THR A 184 12.17 -6.86 3.20
C THR A 184 10.67 -6.70 2.98
N VAL A 185 10.21 -6.98 1.75
CA VAL A 185 8.80 -6.87 1.39
C VAL A 185 8.13 -8.21 1.61
N ASN A 186 7.23 -8.30 2.57
CA ASN A 186 6.49 -9.51 2.89
C ASN A 186 5.09 -9.43 2.30
N ILE A 187 4.79 -10.30 1.34
CA ILE A 187 3.46 -10.42 0.70
C ILE A 187 2.80 -11.65 1.29
N ALA A 188 1.82 -11.42 2.14
CA ALA A 188 1.13 -12.52 2.81
C ALA A 188 0.07 -13.18 1.93
N GLU A 189 -0.49 -14.28 2.41
CA GLU A 189 -1.63 -14.95 1.78
C GLU A 189 -2.80 -13.99 1.60
N PRO A 190 -3.45 -14.00 0.42
CA PRO A 190 -4.64 -13.19 0.20
C PRO A 190 -5.77 -13.58 1.14
N ILE A 191 -6.44 -12.58 1.69
CA ILE A 191 -7.60 -12.76 2.56
C ILE A 191 -8.86 -12.59 1.71
N PHE A 192 -9.55 -13.68 1.43
CA PHE A 192 -10.79 -13.68 0.66
C PHE A 192 -12.01 -13.39 1.55
N PRO A 193 -13.04 -12.68 1.04
CA PRO A 193 -14.31 -12.59 1.72
C PRO A 193 -14.98 -13.97 1.83
N ASP A 194 -15.71 -14.20 2.92
CA ASP A 194 -16.49 -15.42 3.14
C ASP A 194 -17.94 -15.17 2.69
N ALA A 195 -18.43 -16.03 1.80
CA ALA A 195 -19.79 -15.94 1.25
C ALA A 195 -20.90 -16.12 2.30
N ASN A 196 -20.58 -16.74 3.45
CA ASN A 196 -21.54 -16.96 4.54
C ASN A 196 -21.63 -15.75 5.48
N LEU A 197 -20.75 -14.76 5.36
CA LEU A 197 -20.71 -13.58 6.20
C LEU A 197 -21.35 -12.37 5.50
N SER A 198 -22.02 -11.54 6.28
CA SER A 198 -22.46 -10.22 5.80
C SER A 198 -21.28 -9.33 5.43
N GLN A 199 -21.53 -8.26 4.67
CA GLN A 199 -20.49 -7.29 4.32
C GLN A 199 -19.81 -6.71 5.58
N ARG A 200 -20.55 -6.48 6.67
CA ARG A 200 -19.99 -5.96 7.92
C ARG A 200 -19.07 -6.99 8.58
N GLU A 201 -19.50 -8.22 8.69
CA GLU A 201 -18.70 -9.30 9.28
C GLU A 201 -17.44 -9.57 8.44
N ASN A 202 -17.55 -9.57 7.11
CA ASN A 202 -16.39 -9.67 6.22
C ASN A 202 -15.42 -8.51 6.42
N THR A 203 -15.91 -7.28 6.61
CA THR A 203 -15.06 -6.12 6.89
C THR A 203 -14.22 -6.33 8.15
N GLU A 204 -14.84 -6.76 9.23
CA GLU A 204 -14.17 -7.02 10.52
C GLU A 204 -13.21 -8.22 10.42
N MET A 205 -13.65 -9.31 9.81
CA MET A 205 -12.84 -10.52 9.62
C MET A 205 -11.56 -10.21 8.83
N MET A 206 -11.70 -9.49 7.69
CA MET A 206 -10.56 -9.15 6.84
C MET A 206 -9.60 -8.17 7.53
N LEU A 207 -10.13 -7.19 8.28
CA LEU A 207 -9.32 -6.25 9.05
C LEU A 207 -8.50 -6.98 10.12
N ASN A 208 -9.16 -7.82 10.92
CA ASN A 208 -8.51 -8.55 12.00
C ASN A 208 -7.46 -9.51 11.47
N LYS A 209 -7.77 -10.29 10.44
CA LYS A 209 -6.79 -11.18 9.79
C LYS A 209 -5.60 -10.41 9.21
N ASN A 210 -5.83 -9.26 8.58
CA ASN A 210 -4.74 -8.44 8.05
C ASN A 210 -3.84 -7.93 9.18
N PHE A 211 -4.41 -7.49 10.28
CA PHE A 211 -3.64 -7.01 11.43
C PHE A 211 -2.82 -8.14 12.06
N GLU A 212 -3.43 -9.32 12.30
CA GLU A 212 -2.73 -10.49 12.85
C GLU A 212 -1.54 -10.89 11.96
N VAL A 213 -1.73 -10.95 10.64
CA VAL A 213 -0.65 -11.25 9.69
C VAL A 213 0.48 -10.22 9.78
N TRP A 214 0.18 -8.93 9.86
CA TRP A 214 1.20 -7.89 10.02
C TRP A 214 1.93 -7.98 11.34
N LYS A 215 1.21 -8.31 12.42
CA LYS A 215 1.76 -8.55 13.73
C LYS A 215 2.73 -9.75 13.71
N GLU A 216 2.31 -10.88 13.15
CA GLU A 216 3.15 -12.08 13.01
C GLU A 216 4.43 -11.76 12.23
N ILE A 217 4.35 -11.10 11.08
CA ILE A 217 5.53 -10.71 10.29
C ILE A 217 6.46 -9.80 11.11
N TYR A 218 5.89 -8.84 11.87
CA TYR A 218 6.66 -7.95 12.72
C TYR A 218 7.39 -8.73 13.83
N GLU A 219 6.67 -9.58 14.56
CA GLU A 219 7.21 -10.36 15.68
C GLU A 219 8.28 -11.36 15.22
N ASP A 220 8.04 -12.04 14.10
CA ASP A 220 9.00 -12.97 13.50
C ASP A 220 10.28 -12.28 13.02
N PHE A 221 10.14 -11.11 12.39
CA PHE A 221 11.28 -10.40 11.82
C PHE A 221 12.16 -9.74 12.88
N TYR A 222 11.54 -9.08 13.88
CA TYR A 222 12.27 -8.34 14.91
C TYR A 222 12.57 -9.17 16.16
N GLY A 223 11.98 -10.36 16.32
CA GLY A 223 12.18 -11.24 17.47
C GLY A 223 11.63 -10.68 18.78
N ILE A 224 10.68 -9.73 18.72
CA ILE A 224 10.09 -9.08 19.89
C ILE A 224 8.56 -9.02 19.76
N PRO A 225 7.80 -9.14 20.86
CA PRO A 225 6.35 -9.02 20.81
C PRO A 225 5.91 -7.60 20.39
N LEU A 226 4.77 -7.50 19.72
CA LEU A 226 4.19 -6.22 19.38
C LEU A 226 3.55 -5.59 20.62
N GLU A 227 4.19 -4.59 21.16
CA GLU A 227 3.71 -3.81 22.29
C GLU A 227 3.67 -2.32 21.93
N TYR A 228 2.59 -1.64 22.28
CA TYR A 228 2.46 -0.19 22.16
C TYR A 228 2.84 0.47 23.47
N THR A 229 3.94 1.22 23.47
CA THR A 229 4.54 1.80 24.67
C THR A 229 4.20 3.26 24.91
N THR A 230 3.51 3.90 23.95
CA THR A 230 3.07 5.30 24.04
C THR A 230 1.54 5.38 24.20
N GLU A 231 1.05 6.45 24.82
CA GLU A 231 -0.40 6.69 24.91
C GLU A 231 -1.05 6.78 23.54
N CYS A 232 -0.39 7.40 22.55
CA CYS A 232 -0.83 7.44 21.16
C CYS A 232 -1.00 6.05 20.54
N ASP A 233 -0.15 5.10 20.92
CA ASP A 233 -0.24 3.73 20.43
C ASP A 233 -1.46 3.02 21.05
N LYS A 234 -1.82 3.35 22.29
CA LYS A 234 -2.93 2.73 23.05
C LYS A 234 -4.30 3.27 22.66
N GLU A 235 -4.44 4.58 22.45
CA GLU A 235 -5.71 5.20 22.09
C GLU A 235 -6.27 4.74 20.73
N ASN A 236 -5.40 4.28 19.85
CA ASN A 236 -5.79 3.81 18.53
C ASN A 236 -6.23 2.35 18.45
N VAL A 237 -6.09 1.57 19.53
CA VAL A 237 -6.48 0.14 19.58
C VAL A 237 -7.97 -0.02 19.91
N ASN A 238 -8.61 1.01 20.47
CA ASN A 238 -9.99 0.95 20.99
C ASN A 238 -11.04 1.72 20.14
N VAL A 239 -10.78 1.98 18.85
CA VAL A 239 -11.72 2.69 17.96
C VAL A 239 -12.16 1.87 16.77
#